data_143cc71425ba559f8b7e5e22083344aa
#
_entry.id   143cc71425ba559f8b7e5e22083344aa
#
_cell.length_a   1.000
_cell.length_b   1.000
_cell.length_c   1.000
_cell.angle_alpha   90.00
_cell.angle_beta   90.00
_cell.angle_gamma   90.00
#
_symmetry.space_group_name_H-M   'P 1'
#
loop_
_entity.id
_entity.type
_entity.pdbx_description
1 polymer ?
#
loop_
_entity_poly.entity_id
_entity_poly.type
_entity_poly.pdbx_seq_one_letter_code
_entity_poly.pdbx_strand_id
1 'polypeptide(L)'
;NSCYEFEHTIKSIKKTMVIQDDGTCDACHACHNKANGHIDWALREKELRELCDEYRKNDGSYDCLVPGSGGKDSFYAAHILKYKYGMHPLTVTWAPHIYTPWGWDNMQAWIHAGFDNYLCTPNGMTHRLLTRLATENLFHPFQPFILGQKQLAPKMAAKFGIPLVFYGENEAEFGNPIADNNSALRDEHFFAVNDYDHIYLGGVSLRQLEEDYKVDRSEE
;
A
#
# COMPACT_ATOMS: atom_id res chain seq x y z
N ASN A 1 7.87 6.91 -8.35
CA ASN A 1 7.76 6.24 -7.05
C ASN A 1 8.61 4.99 -7.10
N SER A 2 9.48 4.82 -6.12
CA SER A 2 10.24 3.57 -5.97
C SER A 2 9.44 2.61 -5.11
N CYS A 3 9.42 1.33 -5.47
CA CYS A 3 8.83 0.31 -4.60
C CYS A 3 9.62 0.11 -3.30
N TYR A 4 10.87 0.54 -3.26
CA TYR A 4 11.78 0.40 -2.11
C TYR A 4 12.07 1.76 -1.46
N GLU A 5 11.02 2.45 -1.01
CA GLU A 5 11.14 3.80 -0.45
C GLU A 5 11.96 3.87 0.85
N PHE A 6 12.04 2.76 1.60
CA PHE A 6 12.88 2.65 2.79
C PHE A 6 14.39 2.66 2.50
N GLU A 7 14.81 2.47 1.24
CA GLU A 7 16.21 2.58 0.81
C GLU A 7 16.60 4.02 0.39
N HIS A 8 15.66 4.95 0.38
CA HIS A 8 15.89 6.29 -0.08
C HIS A 8 16.73 7.10 0.90
N THR A 9 17.86 7.59 0.42
CA THR A 9 18.77 8.49 1.10
C THR A 9 18.88 9.82 0.36
N ILE A 10 19.55 10.80 0.93
CA ILE A 10 19.87 12.09 0.27
C ILE A 10 20.65 11.92 -1.04
N LYS A 11 21.26 10.76 -1.27
CA LYS A 11 22.01 10.43 -2.49
C LYS A 11 21.19 9.68 -3.54
N SER A 12 19.98 9.29 -3.21
CA SER A 12 19.12 8.51 -4.12
C SER A 12 18.66 9.38 -5.30
N ILE A 13 18.81 8.84 -6.50
CA ILE A 13 18.31 9.48 -7.72
C ILE A 13 16.91 8.94 -7.98
N LYS A 14 15.93 9.84 -8.05
CA LYS A 14 14.57 9.48 -8.38
C LYS A 14 14.50 8.99 -9.83
N LYS A 15 14.02 7.77 -10.04
CA LYS A 15 13.71 7.26 -11.38
C LYS A 15 12.51 8.03 -11.95
N THR A 16 12.65 8.52 -13.16
CA THR A 16 11.59 9.23 -13.88
C THR A 16 10.88 8.28 -14.85
N MET A 17 9.70 8.70 -15.28
CA MET A 17 8.96 8.02 -16.34
C MET A 17 9.82 7.94 -17.60
N VAL A 18 9.85 6.77 -18.22
CA VAL A 18 10.53 6.54 -19.50
C VAL A 18 9.53 6.81 -20.63
N ILE A 19 9.85 7.74 -21.51
CA ILE A 19 9.13 7.94 -22.77
C ILE A 19 9.84 7.12 -23.84
N GLN A 20 9.12 6.27 -24.54
CA GLN A 20 9.64 5.42 -25.60
C GLN A 20 9.76 6.18 -26.92
N ASP A 21 10.42 5.59 -27.92
CA ASP A 21 10.68 6.23 -29.22
C ASP A 21 9.40 6.62 -29.96
N ASP A 22 8.28 5.93 -29.71
CA ASP A 22 6.96 6.23 -30.26
C ASP A 22 6.22 7.37 -29.51
N GLY A 23 6.85 7.96 -28.51
CA GLY A 23 6.27 9.04 -27.68
C GLY A 23 5.32 8.55 -26.58
N THR A 24 5.16 7.25 -26.39
CA THR A 24 4.31 6.68 -25.34
C THR A 24 5.10 6.39 -24.08
N CYS A 25 4.42 6.39 -22.92
CA CYS A 25 4.99 5.99 -21.64
C CYS A 25 4.46 4.62 -21.19
N ASP A 26 5.04 4.07 -20.15
CA ASP A 26 4.66 2.78 -19.59
C ASP A 26 3.17 2.70 -19.22
N ALA A 27 2.61 3.80 -18.70
CA ALA A 27 1.17 3.88 -18.40
C ALA A 27 0.30 3.84 -19.66
N CYS A 28 0.76 4.47 -20.77
CA CYS A 28 0.09 4.38 -22.06
C CYS A 28 0.09 2.93 -22.58
N HIS A 29 1.22 2.24 -22.49
CA HIS A 29 1.31 0.84 -22.87
C HIS A 29 0.38 -0.05 -22.04
N ALA A 30 0.36 0.11 -20.71
CA ALA A 30 -0.56 -0.61 -19.85
C ALA A 30 -2.03 -0.34 -20.20
N CYS A 31 -2.38 0.91 -20.49
CA CYS A 31 -3.73 1.29 -20.92
C CYS A 31 -4.11 0.65 -22.27
N HIS A 32 -3.22 0.69 -23.25
CA HIS A 32 -3.44 0.08 -24.57
C HIS A 32 -3.61 -1.44 -24.44
N ASN A 33 -2.81 -2.11 -23.64
CA ASN A 33 -2.91 -3.56 -23.39
C ASN A 33 -4.26 -3.93 -22.77
N LYS A 34 -4.75 -3.12 -21.82
CA LYS A 34 -6.08 -3.31 -21.22
C LYS A 34 -7.21 -3.11 -22.22
N ALA A 35 -7.08 -2.11 -23.13
CA ALA A 35 -8.14 -1.75 -24.09
C ALA A 35 -8.19 -2.68 -25.32
N ASN A 36 -7.07 -3.26 -25.73
CA ASN A 36 -6.94 -4.00 -26.99
C ASN A 36 -7.25 -5.50 -26.88
N GLY A 37 -7.90 -5.94 -25.81
CA GLY A 37 -8.35 -7.33 -25.67
C GLY A 37 -7.24 -8.36 -25.35
N HIS A 38 -6.04 -7.89 -24.97
CA HIS A 38 -4.95 -8.77 -24.56
C HIS A 38 -5.20 -9.44 -23.19
N ILE A 39 -6.22 -8.95 -22.45
CA ILE A 39 -6.62 -9.51 -21.15
C ILE A 39 -7.97 -10.19 -21.32
N ASP A 40 -8.01 -11.50 -21.05
CA ASP A 40 -9.26 -12.24 -20.93
C ASP A 40 -9.91 -11.95 -19.58
N TRP A 41 -10.78 -10.96 -19.54
CA TRP A 41 -11.47 -10.55 -18.32
C TRP A 41 -12.41 -11.62 -17.76
N ALA A 42 -12.96 -12.48 -18.62
CA ALA A 42 -13.82 -13.60 -18.17
C ALA A 42 -12.98 -14.65 -17.42
N LEU A 43 -11.79 -14.95 -17.94
CA LEU A 43 -10.84 -15.83 -17.24
C LEU A 43 -10.40 -15.21 -15.92
N ARG A 44 -10.04 -13.90 -15.89
CA ARG A 44 -9.64 -13.21 -14.66
C ARG A 44 -10.75 -13.19 -13.61
N GLU A 45 -12.01 -12.99 -14.01
CA GLU A 45 -13.14 -13.07 -13.12
C GLU A 45 -13.31 -14.48 -12.51
N LYS A 46 -13.10 -15.52 -13.33
CA LYS A 46 -13.15 -16.90 -12.88
C LYS A 46 -12.05 -17.20 -11.86
N GLU A 47 -10.80 -16.82 -12.17
CA GLU A 47 -9.65 -16.97 -11.26
C GLU A 47 -9.88 -16.25 -9.92
N LEU A 48 -10.44 -15.05 -9.96
CA LEU A 48 -10.78 -14.32 -8.73
C LEU A 48 -11.85 -15.02 -7.90
N ARG A 49 -12.86 -15.62 -8.52
CA ARG A 49 -13.87 -16.41 -7.81
C ARG A 49 -13.27 -17.65 -7.16
N GLU A 50 -12.44 -18.38 -7.90
CA GLU A 50 -11.74 -19.57 -7.40
C GLU A 50 -10.86 -19.19 -6.20
N LEU A 51 -10.10 -18.10 -6.28
CA LEU A 51 -9.30 -17.58 -5.17
C LEU A 51 -10.18 -17.22 -3.95
N CYS A 52 -11.28 -16.50 -4.16
CA CYS A 52 -12.20 -16.16 -3.07
C CYS A 52 -12.81 -17.42 -2.43
N ASP A 53 -13.18 -18.43 -3.23
CA ASP A 53 -13.75 -19.67 -2.74
C ASP A 53 -12.75 -20.49 -1.93
N GLU A 54 -11.46 -20.49 -2.32
CA GLU A 54 -10.38 -21.14 -1.60
C GLU A 54 -10.17 -20.55 -0.18
N TYR A 55 -10.23 -19.23 -0.06
CA TYR A 55 -9.95 -18.54 1.21
C TYR A 55 -11.19 -18.21 2.04
N ARG A 56 -12.40 -18.47 1.54
CA ARG A 56 -13.64 -18.20 2.28
C ARG A 56 -13.76 -19.13 3.49
N LYS A 57 -13.82 -18.53 4.66
CA LYS A 57 -14.06 -19.21 5.93
C LYS A 57 -15.54 -19.05 6.26
N ASN A 58 -16.20 -20.12 6.66
CA ASN A 58 -17.62 -20.06 7.04
C ASN A 58 -17.80 -20.15 8.57
N ASP A 59 -16.82 -19.68 9.32
CA ASP A 59 -16.75 -19.76 10.78
C ASP A 59 -16.94 -18.40 11.48
N GLY A 60 -17.21 -17.35 10.70
CA GLY A 60 -17.37 -15.98 11.20
C GLY A 60 -16.05 -15.21 11.35
N SER A 61 -14.90 -15.83 11.08
CA SER A 61 -13.62 -15.12 11.03
C SER A 61 -13.45 -14.38 9.71
N TYR A 62 -12.45 -13.48 9.65
CA TYR A 62 -12.17 -12.72 8.42
C TYR A 62 -11.47 -13.59 7.38
N ASP A 63 -11.95 -13.51 6.13
CA ASP A 63 -11.41 -14.25 4.98
C ASP A 63 -10.24 -13.53 4.35
N CYS A 64 -10.33 -12.21 4.29
CA CYS A 64 -9.34 -11.35 3.66
C CYS A 64 -9.21 -10.01 4.38
N LEU A 65 -8.15 -9.29 4.05
CA LEU A 65 -7.86 -7.95 4.56
C LEU A 65 -7.80 -6.97 3.40
N VAL A 66 -8.40 -5.77 3.58
CA VAL A 66 -8.39 -4.69 2.60
C VAL A 66 -7.86 -3.43 3.27
N PRO A 67 -6.63 -2.97 2.92
CA PRO A 67 -6.15 -1.68 3.37
C PRO A 67 -6.84 -0.56 2.61
N GLY A 68 -7.23 0.49 3.32
CA GLY A 68 -7.91 1.62 2.70
C GLY A 68 -8.22 2.74 3.69
N SER A 69 -8.79 3.81 3.19
CA SER A 69 -9.16 4.99 3.99
C SER A 69 -10.51 5.59 3.55
N GLY A 70 -11.31 4.82 2.82
CA GLY A 70 -12.54 5.31 2.20
C GLY A 70 -12.34 5.97 0.83
N GLY A 71 -11.13 5.92 0.27
CA GLY A 71 -10.89 6.27 -1.13
C GLY A 71 -11.63 5.31 -2.08
N LYS A 72 -12.01 5.80 -3.27
CA LYS A 72 -12.87 5.06 -4.21
C LYS A 72 -12.39 3.65 -4.54
N ASP A 73 -11.09 3.44 -4.70
CA ASP A 73 -10.53 2.19 -5.18
C ASP A 73 -10.57 1.10 -4.09
N SER A 74 -10.08 1.42 -2.89
CA SER A 74 -10.15 0.49 -1.74
C SER A 74 -11.58 0.25 -1.28
N PHE A 75 -12.45 1.28 -1.33
CA PHE A 75 -13.85 1.15 -1.00
C PHE A 75 -14.55 0.18 -1.97
N TYR A 76 -14.32 0.35 -3.27
CA TYR A 76 -14.87 -0.53 -4.29
C TYR A 76 -14.37 -1.96 -4.14
N ALA A 77 -13.07 -2.16 -3.90
CA ALA A 77 -12.49 -3.49 -3.68
C ALA A 77 -13.17 -4.21 -2.49
N ALA A 78 -13.25 -3.55 -1.33
CA ALA A 78 -13.91 -4.14 -0.16
C ALA A 78 -15.39 -4.42 -0.41
N HIS A 79 -16.10 -3.51 -1.10
CA HIS A 79 -17.52 -3.64 -1.41
C HIS A 79 -17.79 -4.87 -2.30
N ILE A 80 -17.06 -5.03 -3.40
CA ILE A 80 -17.26 -6.18 -4.29
C ILE A 80 -16.85 -7.50 -3.63
N LEU A 81 -15.80 -7.52 -2.84
CA LEU A 81 -15.39 -8.71 -2.08
C LEU A 81 -16.51 -9.17 -1.16
N LYS A 82 -17.15 -8.25 -0.44
CA LYS A 82 -18.25 -8.57 0.48
C LYS A 82 -19.53 -8.92 -0.26
N TYR A 83 -19.99 -8.06 -1.16
CA TYR A 83 -21.35 -8.16 -1.70
C TYR A 83 -21.45 -8.94 -3.01
N LYS A 84 -20.38 -9.04 -3.79
CA LYS A 84 -20.36 -9.84 -5.02
C LYS A 84 -19.76 -11.22 -4.82
N TYR A 85 -18.67 -11.31 -4.04
CA TYR A 85 -17.94 -12.58 -3.83
C TYR A 85 -18.25 -13.23 -2.49
N GLY A 86 -19.03 -12.61 -1.62
CA GLY A 86 -19.46 -13.19 -0.35
C GLY A 86 -18.33 -13.41 0.65
N MET A 87 -17.28 -12.61 0.56
CA MET A 87 -16.18 -12.63 1.51
C MET A 87 -16.48 -11.84 2.78
N HIS A 88 -15.76 -12.12 3.86
CA HIS A 88 -15.81 -11.36 5.11
C HIS A 88 -14.52 -10.56 5.28
N PRO A 89 -14.40 -9.36 4.68
CA PRO A 89 -13.19 -8.56 4.72
C PRO A 89 -13.04 -7.82 6.06
N LEU A 90 -11.83 -7.87 6.63
CA LEU A 90 -11.37 -6.91 7.61
C LEU A 90 -10.76 -5.72 6.88
N THR A 91 -11.14 -4.50 7.22
CA THR A 91 -10.51 -3.31 6.67
C THR A 91 -9.52 -2.69 7.66
N VAL A 92 -8.42 -2.13 7.15
CA VAL A 92 -7.41 -1.48 7.98
C VAL A 92 -7.01 -0.14 7.39
N THR A 93 -6.84 0.86 8.24
CA THR A 93 -6.52 2.23 7.83
C THR A 93 -5.31 2.74 8.59
N TRP A 94 -4.29 3.21 7.87
CA TRP A 94 -3.22 4.03 8.43
C TRP A 94 -3.69 5.47 8.45
N ALA A 95 -3.80 6.04 9.65
CA ALA A 95 -4.36 7.39 9.83
C ALA A 95 -3.48 8.44 9.16
N PRO A 96 -4.04 9.37 8.37
CA PRO A 96 -3.31 10.54 7.91
C PRO A 96 -3.02 11.49 9.07
N HIS A 97 -2.05 12.38 8.88
CA HIS A 97 -1.72 13.39 9.88
C HIS A 97 -2.90 14.34 10.19
N ILE A 98 -3.63 14.71 9.15
CA ILE A 98 -4.78 15.62 9.21
C ILE A 98 -5.80 15.12 8.20
N TYR A 99 -7.05 15.01 8.64
CA TYR A 99 -8.17 14.78 7.74
C TYR A 99 -8.63 16.10 7.15
N THR A 100 -8.81 16.16 5.84
CA THR A 100 -9.67 17.18 5.23
C THR A 100 -11.13 16.85 5.55
N PRO A 101 -12.07 17.82 5.47
CA PRO A 101 -13.50 17.52 5.64
C PRO A 101 -13.97 16.36 4.75
N TRP A 102 -13.62 16.36 3.48
CA TRP A 102 -13.95 15.29 2.53
C TRP A 102 -13.30 13.96 2.89
N GLY A 103 -12.03 13.97 3.34
CA GLY A 103 -11.34 12.78 3.79
C GLY A 103 -11.98 12.16 5.03
N TRP A 104 -12.47 13.00 5.93
CA TRP A 104 -13.21 12.55 7.10
C TRP A 104 -14.57 11.96 6.74
N ASP A 105 -15.33 12.61 5.85
CA ASP A 105 -16.61 12.09 5.37
C ASP A 105 -16.44 10.75 4.65
N ASN A 106 -15.41 10.60 3.83
CA ASN A 106 -15.08 9.33 3.18
C ASN A 106 -14.73 8.25 4.20
N MET A 107 -13.97 8.58 5.25
CA MET A 107 -13.63 7.64 6.33
C MET A 107 -14.88 7.22 7.11
N GLN A 108 -15.79 8.14 7.39
CA GLN A 108 -17.08 7.81 8.03
C GLN A 108 -17.93 6.90 7.12
N ALA A 109 -18.02 7.21 5.82
CA ALA A 109 -18.71 6.37 4.87
C ALA A 109 -18.10 4.95 4.79
N TRP A 110 -16.79 4.85 4.86
CA TRP A 110 -16.05 3.58 4.89
C TRP A 110 -16.44 2.73 6.11
N ILE A 111 -16.43 3.32 7.30
CA ILE A 111 -16.82 2.64 8.54
C ILE A 111 -18.31 2.23 8.49
N HIS A 112 -19.18 3.11 8.02
CA HIS A 112 -20.63 2.86 7.98
C HIS A 112 -21.10 1.98 6.82
N ALA A 113 -20.21 1.61 5.90
CA ALA A 113 -20.54 0.70 4.80
C ALA A 113 -20.66 -0.78 5.21
N GLY A 114 -20.55 -1.06 6.51
CA GLY A 114 -20.73 -2.41 7.06
C GLY A 114 -19.46 -3.24 7.07
N PHE A 115 -18.31 -2.58 7.25
CA PHE A 115 -17.00 -3.20 7.46
C PHE A 115 -16.53 -2.98 8.87
N ASP A 116 -15.89 -3.99 9.46
CA ASP A 116 -15.03 -3.77 10.60
C ASP A 116 -13.75 -3.08 10.14
N ASN A 117 -13.30 -2.06 10.89
CA ASN A 117 -12.10 -1.31 10.55
C ASN A 117 -11.17 -1.15 11.74
N TYR A 118 -9.88 -1.41 11.51
CA TYR A 118 -8.83 -1.04 12.45
C TYR A 118 -8.12 0.22 11.96
N LEU A 119 -8.33 1.32 12.67
CA LEU A 119 -7.61 2.57 12.46
C LEU A 119 -6.32 2.56 13.28
N CYS A 120 -5.19 2.54 12.60
CA CYS A 120 -3.87 2.65 13.21
C CYS A 120 -3.39 4.10 13.14
N THR A 121 -3.20 4.71 14.28
CA THR A 121 -2.59 6.05 14.40
C THR A 121 -1.14 5.89 14.82
N PRO A 122 -0.16 6.38 14.01
CA PRO A 122 1.24 6.36 14.41
C PRO A 122 1.50 7.31 15.58
N ASN A 123 2.64 7.13 16.26
CA ASN A 123 3.13 8.10 17.22
C ASN A 123 3.30 9.47 16.53
N GLY A 124 2.48 10.45 16.94
CA GLY A 124 2.42 11.75 16.25
C GLY A 124 3.68 12.60 16.40
N MET A 125 4.51 12.37 17.43
CA MET A 125 5.80 13.07 17.59
C MET A 125 6.83 12.49 16.62
N THR A 126 6.98 11.17 16.61
CA THR A 126 7.90 10.45 15.72
C THR A 126 7.51 10.67 14.26
N HIS A 127 6.24 10.54 13.93
CA HIS A 127 5.79 10.72 12.54
C HIS A 127 6.00 12.16 12.02
N ARG A 128 5.83 13.20 12.87
CA ARG A 128 6.17 14.59 12.49
C ARG A 128 7.65 14.79 12.28
N LEU A 129 8.49 14.20 13.14
CA LEU A 129 9.93 14.22 12.97
C LEU A 129 10.35 13.60 11.64
N LEU A 130 9.87 12.38 11.37
CA LEU A 130 10.15 11.67 10.11
C LEU A 130 9.67 12.45 8.88
N THR A 131 8.50 13.07 8.94
CA THR A 131 7.96 13.92 7.87
C THR A 131 8.86 15.13 7.61
N ARG A 132 9.37 15.79 8.67
CA ARG A 132 10.32 16.88 8.54
C ARG A 132 11.62 16.41 7.89
N LEU A 133 12.21 15.33 8.39
CA LEU A 133 13.44 14.75 7.83
C LEU A 133 13.27 14.33 6.37
N ALA A 134 12.14 13.71 6.05
CA ALA A 134 11.82 13.33 4.67
C ALA A 134 11.67 14.55 3.75
N THR A 135 11.15 15.65 4.26
CA THR A 135 11.07 16.91 3.51
C THR A 135 12.46 17.49 3.28
N GLU A 136 13.28 17.59 4.35
CA GLU A 136 14.61 18.20 4.32
C GLU A 136 15.61 17.38 3.49
N ASN A 137 15.59 16.04 3.62
CA ASN A 137 16.59 15.16 3.01
C ASN A 137 16.16 14.61 1.64
N LEU A 138 14.89 14.33 1.44
CA LEU A 138 14.38 13.63 0.26
C LEU A 138 13.48 14.49 -0.63
N PHE A 139 13.11 15.68 -0.16
CA PHE A 139 12.06 16.49 -0.77
C PHE A 139 10.76 15.71 -0.98
N HIS A 140 10.47 14.79 -0.05
CA HIS A 140 9.37 13.81 -0.14
C HIS A 140 8.65 13.64 1.21
N PRO A 141 7.80 14.59 1.62
CA PRO A 141 7.15 14.59 2.94
C PRO A 141 6.26 13.37 3.19
N PHE A 142 5.81 12.68 2.14
CA PHE A 142 4.92 11.53 2.26
C PHE A 142 5.64 10.20 2.47
N GLN A 143 6.96 10.13 2.38
CA GLN A 143 7.70 8.87 2.49
C GLN A 143 7.35 8.08 3.78
N PRO A 144 7.35 8.66 4.99
CA PRO A 144 7.00 7.92 6.19
C PRO A 144 5.54 7.44 6.20
N PHE A 145 4.63 8.24 5.66
CA PHE A 145 3.22 7.88 5.54
C PHE A 145 3.03 6.69 4.59
N ILE A 146 3.70 6.69 3.45
CA ILE A 146 3.64 5.59 2.46
C ILE A 146 4.20 4.30 3.06
N LEU A 147 5.33 4.39 3.77
CA LEU A 147 5.92 3.23 4.45
C LEU A 147 4.97 2.64 5.49
N GLY A 148 4.33 3.50 6.30
CA GLY A 148 3.31 3.07 7.26
C GLY A 148 2.12 2.36 6.59
N GLN A 149 1.63 2.91 5.47
CA GLN A 149 0.56 2.27 4.70
C GLN A 149 0.97 0.90 4.14
N LYS A 150 2.19 0.78 3.60
CA LYS A 150 2.71 -0.48 3.04
C LYS A 150 2.88 -1.55 4.10
N GLN A 151 3.34 -1.18 5.28
CA GLN A 151 3.59 -2.11 6.38
C GLN A 151 2.32 -2.53 7.15
N LEU A 152 1.31 -1.68 7.21
CA LEU A 152 0.12 -1.94 8.01
C LEU A 152 -0.62 -3.22 7.58
N ALA A 153 -0.86 -3.38 6.28
CA ALA A 153 -1.65 -4.49 5.79
C ALA A 153 -1.02 -5.86 6.08
N PRO A 154 0.25 -6.14 5.72
CA PRO A 154 0.89 -7.42 6.04
C PRO A 154 1.04 -7.63 7.56
N LYS A 155 1.34 -6.59 8.33
CA LYS A 155 1.43 -6.66 9.79
C LYS A 155 0.10 -7.07 10.44
N MET A 156 -1.00 -6.49 9.99
CA MET A 156 -2.33 -6.81 10.50
C MET A 156 -2.82 -8.17 10.00
N ALA A 157 -2.52 -8.53 8.75
CA ALA A 157 -2.82 -9.84 8.19
C ALA A 157 -2.14 -10.94 9.01
N ALA A 158 -0.85 -10.80 9.30
CA ALA A 158 -0.12 -11.72 10.17
C ALA A 158 -0.71 -11.77 11.59
N LYS A 159 -1.04 -10.62 12.18
CA LYS A 159 -1.60 -10.52 13.53
C LYS A 159 -2.94 -11.25 13.67
N PHE A 160 -3.79 -11.18 12.65
CA PHE A 160 -5.12 -11.81 12.66
C PHE A 160 -5.16 -13.18 11.97
N GLY A 161 -4.03 -13.68 11.47
CA GLY A 161 -3.97 -14.95 10.75
C GLY A 161 -4.80 -14.93 9.45
N ILE A 162 -4.82 -13.79 8.76
CA ILE A 162 -5.52 -13.61 7.50
C ILE A 162 -4.51 -13.77 6.36
N PRO A 163 -4.59 -14.83 5.53
CA PRO A 163 -3.56 -15.10 4.53
C PRO A 163 -3.72 -14.28 3.25
N LEU A 164 -4.87 -13.64 3.04
CA LEU A 164 -5.23 -12.96 1.79
C LEU A 164 -5.40 -11.46 2.00
N VAL A 165 -4.65 -10.65 1.23
CA VAL A 165 -4.74 -9.18 1.26
C VAL A 165 -5.10 -8.68 -0.13
N PHE A 166 -6.17 -7.89 -0.23
CA PHE A 166 -6.56 -7.21 -1.46
C PHE A 166 -6.26 -5.73 -1.38
N TYR A 167 -5.45 -5.24 -2.29
CA TYR A 167 -5.21 -3.81 -2.47
C TYR A 167 -6.17 -3.24 -3.52
N GLY A 168 -6.72 -2.05 -3.26
CA GLY A 168 -7.55 -1.33 -4.22
C GLY A 168 -6.76 -0.64 -5.33
N GLU A 169 -5.44 -0.68 -5.27
CA GLU A 169 -4.54 0.04 -6.16
C GLU A 169 -3.75 -0.93 -7.04
N ASN A 170 -3.53 -0.53 -8.30
CA ASN A 170 -2.65 -1.23 -9.22
C ASN A 170 -1.36 -0.42 -9.40
N GLU A 171 -0.26 -0.92 -8.87
CA GLU A 171 1.03 -0.24 -8.93
C GLU A 171 1.56 -0.07 -10.37
N ALA A 172 1.13 -0.88 -11.33
CA ALA A 172 1.46 -0.69 -12.74
C ALA A 172 0.99 0.67 -13.29
N GLU A 173 -0.01 1.29 -12.67
CA GLU A 173 -0.53 2.60 -13.06
C GLU A 173 0.30 3.78 -12.51
N PHE A 174 1.21 3.54 -11.59
CA PHE A 174 1.97 4.58 -10.90
C PHE A 174 3.42 4.75 -11.40
N GLY A 175 3.74 4.23 -12.58
CA GLY A 175 5.05 4.43 -13.20
C GLY A 175 6.17 3.59 -12.59
N ASN A 176 5.85 2.42 -12.09
CA ASN A 176 6.85 1.43 -11.71
C ASN A 176 7.55 0.87 -12.97
N PRO A 177 8.80 0.38 -12.87
CA PRO A 177 9.49 -0.22 -13.98
C PRO A 177 8.67 -1.35 -14.61
N ILE A 178 8.63 -1.42 -15.95
CA ILE A 178 7.87 -2.44 -16.69
C ILE A 178 8.24 -3.86 -16.24
N ALA A 179 9.51 -4.11 -15.94
CA ALA A 179 9.98 -5.42 -15.48
C ALA A 179 9.28 -5.87 -14.20
N ASP A 180 9.05 -4.93 -13.25
CA ASP A 180 8.38 -5.22 -12.00
C ASP A 180 6.87 -5.46 -12.19
N ASN A 181 6.28 -4.85 -13.23
CA ASN A 181 4.86 -4.99 -13.55
C ASN A 181 4.52 -6.29 -14.30
N ASN A 182 5.49 -6.92 -14.91
CA ASN A 182 5.32 -8.18 -15.66
C ASN A 182 5.39 -9.43 -14.77
N SER A 183 5.78 -9.29 -13.51
CA SER A 183 5.76 -10.40 -12.56
C SER A 183 4.38 -10.55 -11.93
N ALA A 184 3.86 -11.79 -11.92
CA ALA A 184 2.64 -12.12 -11.20
C ALA A 184 2.84 -12.16 -9.67
N LEU A 185 4.09 -12.28 -9.23
CA LEU A 185 4.47 -12.31 -7.81
C LEU A 185 5.27 -11.05 -7.47
N ARG A 186 4.96 -10.48 -6.31
CA ARG A 186 5.75 -9.41 -5.72
C ARG A 186 6.90 -9.99 -4.90
N ASP A 187 8.08 -9.41 -5.04
CA ASP A 187 9.21 -9.73 -4.18
C ASP A 187 8.86 -9.42 -2.72
N GLU A 188 9.17 -10.34 -1.80
CA GLU A 188 8.95 -10.14 -0.36
C GLU A 188 9.72 -8.92 0.18
N HIS A 189 10.86 -8.59 -0.42
CA HIS A 189 11.65 -7.38 -0.10
C HIS A 189 10.84 -6.07 -0.25
N PHE A 190 9.75 -6.10 -1.00
CA PHE A 190 8.82 -4.98 -1.08
C PHE A 190 8.13 -4.67 0.27
N PHE A 191 7.92 -5.68 1.09
CA PHE A 191 7.20 -5.58 2.36
C PHE A 191 8.09 -5.76 3.60
N ALA A 192 9.25 -6.38 3.46
CA ALA A 192 10.11 -6.73 4.57
C ALA A 192 11.58 -6.55 4.23
N VAL A 193 12.34 -6.04 5.18
CA VAL A 193 13.79 -5.91 5.10
C VAL A 193 14.41 -6.74 6.20
N ASN A 194 15.32 -7.63 5.83
CA ASN A 194 16.03 -8.47 6.81
C ASN A 194 17.27 -7.78 7.41
N ASP A 195 17.70 -6.69 6.80
CA ASP A 195 18.87 -5.92 7.22
C ASP A 195 18.47 -4.53 7.68
N TYR A 196 18.43 -4.34 8.98
CA TYR A 196 18.08 -3.07 9.62
C TYR A 196 19.04 -1.91 9.29
N ASP A 197 20.29 -2.23 8.94
CA ASP A 197 21.27 -1.20 8.58
C ASP A 197 20.98 -0.55 7.22
N HIS A 198 20.10 -1.15 6.42
CA HIS A 198 19.64 -0.63 5.13
C HIS A 198 18.24 0.02 5.17
N ILE A 199 17.68 0.20 6.36
CA ILE A 199 16.41 0.95 6.50
C ILE A 199 16.70 2.43 6.71
N TYR A 200 16.06 3.26 5.90
CA TYR A 200 16.14 4.71 5.97
C TYR A 200 14.74 5.32 6.08
N LEU A 201 14.52 6.05 7.16
CA LEU A 201 13.28 6.79 7.41
C LEU A 201 13.59 8.29 7.36
N GLY A 202 12.87 9.00 6.50
CA GLY A 202 13.18 10.41 6.26
C GLY A 202 14.59 10.66 5.69
N GLY A 203 15.18 9.68 5.01
CA GLY A 203 16.52 9.77 4.43
C GLY A 203 17.67 9.59 5.41
N VAL A 204 17.41 9.25 6.67
CA VAL A 204 18.39 8.94 7.70
C VAL A 204 18.28 7.48 8.14
N SER A 205 19.39 6.87 8.54
CA SER A 205 19.37 5.48 9.02
C SER A 205 18.69 5.34 10.38
N LEU A 206 18.24 4.15 10.73
CA LEU A 206 17.68 3.86 12.06
C LEU A 206 18.67 4.21 13.18
N ARG A 207 19.97 3.93 12.98
CA ARG A 207 21.02 4.29 13.92
C ARG A 207 21.10 5.80 14.18
N GLN A 208 21.00 6.62 13.13
CA GLN A 208 20.97 8.08 13.28
C GLN A 208 19.70 8.55 14.00
N LEU A 209 18.57 7.92 13.78
CA LEU A 209 17.35 8.23 14.52
C LEU A 209 17.52 7.98 16.01
N GLU A 210 18.14 6.87 16.41
CA GLU A 210 18.43 6.56 17.81
C GLU A 210 19.48 7.54 18.41
N GLU A 211 20.61 7.74 17.75
CA GLU A 211 21.75 8.48 18.27
C GLU A 211 21.51 10.00 18.30
N ASP A 212 21.00 10.57 17.21
CA ASP A 212 20.88 12.02 17.03
C ASP A 212 19.52 12.57 17.44
N TYR A 213 18.44 11.79 17.18
CA TYR A 213 17.07 12.24 17.40
C TYR A 213 16.39 11.59 18.60
N LYS A 214 17.04 10.58 19.24
CA LYS A 214 16.54 9.89 20.43
C LYS A 214 15.21 9.18 20.20
N VAL A 215 14.97 8.70 19.00
CA VAL A 215 13.81 7.88 18.66
C VAL A 215 14.10 6.43 19.07
N ASP A 216 13.25 5.85 19.89
CA ASP A 216 13.35 4.44 20.30
C ASP A 216 12.81 3.54 19.20
N ARG A 217 13.43 2.37 18.97
CA ARG A 217 12.98 1.38 17.98
C ARG A 217 11.55 0.91 18.18
N SER A 218 11.03 0.98 19.39
CA SER A 218 9.62 0.65 19.65
C SER A 218 8.63 1.68 19.11
N GLU A 219 9.11 2.85 18.67
CA GLU A 219 8.30 3.97 18.19
C GLU A 219 8.30 4.10 16.64
N GLU A 220 9.06 3.25 15.93
CA GLU A 220 9.25 3.30 14.47
C GLU A 220 8.23 2.47 13.66
#